data_861acae2b7d84e3b409e6b6d3ef0b4e2
#
_entry.id   861acae2b7d84e3b409e6b6d3ef0b4e2
#
_cell.length_a   1.000
_cell.length_b   1.000
_cell.length_c   1.000
_cell.angle_alpha   90.00
_cell.angle_beta   90.00
_cell.angle_gamma   90.00
#
_symmetry.space_group_name_H-M   'P 1'
#
loop_
_entity.id
_entity.type
_entity.pdbx_description
1 polymer ?
#
loop_
_entity_poly.entity_id
_entity_poly.type
_entity_poly.pdbx_seq_one_letter_code
_entity_poly.pdbx_strand_id
1 'polypeptide(L)'
;MIEQTKFNNEEIKKILKQKYNLNIKSIQKINRGSANIFKIETKDEKYILKEFQSKYNQKEIEKEVHVINHLKIKNLQVPEHLKNVDGTYMFDHQGNTCILEKYIEGDTIGKNTGNKEMLKESAKYLALIIKGLEDYPYDDLWNCNLDKYSDKETFSQSIQKYNQLIELSKGDKYEDIITKDLTDKI
;
A
#
# COMPACT_ATOMS: atom_id res chain seq x y z
N MET A 1 4.90 14.48 -2.95
CA MET A 1 4.08 14.59 -4.19
C MET A 1 4.35 13.33 -5.00
N ILE A 2 3.34 12.70 -5.60
CA ILE A 2 3.52 11.50 -6.45
C ILE A 2 4.12 11.98 -7.78
N GLU A 3 5.13 11.26 -8.28
CA GLU A 3 5.71 11.54 -9.60
C GLU A 3 4.63 11.41 -10.69
N GLN A 4 4.71 12.26 -11.68
CA GLN A 4 3.80 12.18 -12.82
C GLN A 4 4.02 10.85 -13.56
N THR A 5 2.93 10.18 -13.92
CA THR A 5 3.02 8.94 -14.72
C THR A 5 3.72 9.17 -16.05
N LYS A 6 4.47 8.17 -16.46
CA LYS A 6 5.09 8.09 -17.79
C LYS A 6 4.19 7.43 -18.83
N PHE A 7 3.06 6.85 -18.40
CA PHE A 7 2.09 6.23 -19.29
C PHE A 7 1.13 7.21 -19.96
N ASN A 8 0.82 6.94 -21.21
CA ASN A 8 -0.41 7.35 -21.86
C ASN A 8 -1.32 6.12 -22.11
N ASN A 9 -2.59 6.35 -22.44
CA ASN A 9 -3.56 5.27 -22.57
C ASN A 9 -3.24 4.28 -23.70
N GLU A 10 -2.66 4.72 -24.80
CA GLU A 10 -2.31 3.83 -25.92
C GLU A 10 -1.10 2.93 -25.56
N GLU A 11 -0.13 3.47 -24.82
CA GLU A 11 0.97 2.67 -24.29
C GLU A 11 0.48 1.61 -23.32
N ILE A 12 -0.42 1.96 -22.39
CA ILE A 12 -1.03 0.98 -21.48
C ILE A 12 -1.70 -0.15 -22.28
N LYS A 13 -2.54 0.17 -23.27
CA LYS A 13 -3.20 -0.84 -24.10
C LYS A 13 -2.20 -1.75 -24.79
N LYS A 14 -1.18 -1.17 -25.42
CA LYS A 14 -0.13 -1.91 -26.13
C LYS A 14 0.63 -2.85 -25.21
N ILE A 15 1.10 -2.35 -24.06
CA ILE A 15 1.89 -3.12 -23.11
C ILE A 15 1.07 -4.24 -22.47
N LEU A 16 -0.17 -3.94 -22.05
CA LEU A 16 -1.03 -4.97 -21.45
C LEU A 16 -1.46 -6.03 -22.47
N LYS A 17 -1.60 -5.66 -23.75
CA LYS A 17 -1.81 -6.65 -24.82
C LYS A 17 -0.58 -7.55 -25.00
N GLN A 18 0.62 -6.98 -25.03
CA GLN A 18 1.87 -7.72 -25.24
C GLN A 18 2.23 -8.60 -24.05
N LYS A 19 2.13 -8.06 -22.82
CA LYS A 19 2.60 -8.73 -21.61
C LYS A 19 1.57 -9.64 -20.94
N TYR A 20 0.28 -9.39 -21.11
CA TYR A 20 -0.79 -10.15 -20.44
C TYR A 20 -1.85 -10.68 -21.40
N ASN A 21 -1.69 -10.45 -22.70
CA ASN A 21 -2.67 -10.79 -23.74
C ASN A 21 -4.08 -10.22 -23.49
N LEU A 22 -4.19 -9.07 -22.80
CA LEU A 22 -5.46 -8.43 -22.48
C LEU A 22 -5.93 -7.48 -23.58
N ASN A 23 -7.23 -7.50 -23.85
CA ASN A 23 -7.91 -6.56 -24.74
C ASN A 23 -8.63 -5.51 -23.86
N ILE A 24 -8.10 -4.30 -23.82
CA ILE A 24 -8.56 -3.24 -22.92
C ILE A 24 -9.75 -2.50 -23.53
N LYS A 25 -10.83 -2.38 -22.76
CA LYS A 25 -12.05 -1.62 -23.10
C LYS A 25 -11.95 -0.19 -22.57
N SER A 26 -11.58 -0.01 -21.32
CA SER A 26 -11.45 1.30 -20.70
C SER A 26 -10.27 1.38 -19.73
N ILE A 27 -9.76 2.60 -19.52
CA ILE A 27 -8.68 2.93 -18.59
C ILE A 27 -9.12 4.15 -17.81
N GLN A 28 -9.09 4.06 -16.49
CA GLN A 28 -9.39 5.17 -15.58
C GLN A 28 -8.25 5.37 -14.59
N LYS A 29 -7.65 6.55 -14.57
CA LYS A 29 -6.65 6.90 -13.56
C LYS A 29 -7.31 7.11 -12.20
N ILE A 30 -6.75 6.52 -11.15
CA ILE A 30 -7.18 6.68 -9.76
C ILE A 30 -6.17 7.56 -9.04
N ASN A 31 -6.60 8.73 -8.56
CA ASN A 31 -5.73 9.71 -7.89
C ASN A 31 -5.66 9.44 -6.37
N ARG A 32 -5.19 8.25 -5.98
CA ARG A 32 -5.01 7.82 -4.58
C ARG A 32 -3.78 6.92 -4.45
N GLY A 33 -3.20 6.88 -3.24
CA GLY A 33 -2.09 5.98 -2.92
C GLY A 33 -0.71 6.59 -3.16
N SER A 34 0.33 5.74 -3.12
CA SER A 34 1.75 6.09 -3.26
C SER A 34 2.32 5.78 -4.64
N ALA A 35 1.52 5.24 -5.56
CA ALA A 35 1.86 4.91 -6.93
C ALA A 35 0.89 5.58 -7.91
N ASN A 36 1.22 5.60 -9.20
CA ASN A 36 0.24 5.91 -10.23
C ASN A 36 -0.62 4.66 -10.46
N ILE A 37 -1.92 4.79 -10.26
CA ILE A 37 -2.87 3.68 -10.29
C ILE A 37 -3.85 3.86 -11.44
N PHE A 38 -4.05 2.80 -12.22
CA PHE A 38 -5.01 2.77 -13.31
C PHE A 38 -5.94 1.58 -13.14
N LYS A 39 -7.24 1.86 -13.10
CA LYS A 39 -8.27 0.84 -13.23
C LYS A 39 -8.41 0.50 -14.71
N ILE A 40 -8.26 -0.77 -15.01
CA ILE A 40 -8.29 -1.33 -16.34
C ILE A 40 -9.53 -2.21 -16.46
N GLU A 41 -10.34 -2.01 -17.48
CA GLU A 41 -11.50 -2.86 -17.76
C GLU A 41 -11.31 -3.57 -19.10
N THR A 42 -11.56 -4.87 -19.10
CA THR A 42 -11.70 -5.70 -20.30
C THR A 42 -13.19 -5.98 -20.53
N LYS A 43 -13.51 -6.92 -21.43
CA LYS A 43 -14.89 -7.37 -21.61
C LYS A 43 -15.43 -8.10 -20.36
N ASP A 44 -14.58 -8.89 -19.71
CA ASP A 44 -15.01 -9.89 -18.74
C ASP A 44 -14.51 -9.57 -17.30
N GLU A 45 -13.37 -8.90 -17.17
CA GLU A 45 -12.71 -8.68 -15.87
C GLU A 45 -12.18 -7.24 -15.73
N LYS A 46 -11.89 -6.88 -14.48
CA LYS A 46 -11.26 -5.61 -14.12
C LYS A 46 -9.93 -5.86 -13.43
N TYR A 47 -8.98 -4.93 -13.61
CA TYR A 47 -7.63 -5.01 -13.09
C TYR A 47 -7.18 -3.66 -12.55
N ILE A 48 -6.12 -3.68 -11.75
CA ILE A 48 -5.37 -2.50 -11.32
C ILE A 48 -3.95 -2.61 -11.89
N LEU A 49 -3.56 -1.63 -12.69
CA LEU A 49 -2.17 -1.42 -13.05
C LEU A 49 -1.59 -0.39 -12.08
N LYS A 50 -0.50 -0.77 -11.40
CA LYS A 50 0.29 0.14 -10.54
C LYS A 50 1.63 0.43 -11.22
N GLU A 51 1.95 1.71 -11.39
CA GLU A 51 3.27 2.20 -11.76
C GLU A 51 3.88 2.82 -10.51
N PHE A 52 4.89 2.16 -9.96
CA PHE A 52 5.59 2.65 -8.77
C PHE A 52 6.49 3.84 -9.11
N GLN A 53 6.72 4.71 -8.14
CA GLN A 53 7.63 5.83 -8.29
C GLN A 53 9.07 5.35 -8.39
N SER A 54 9.93 6.09 -9.09
CA SER A 54 11.35 5.74 -9.32
C SER A 54 12.16 5.51 -8.05
N LYS A 55 11.72 6.08 -6.93
CA LYS A 55 12.35 5.87 -5.60
C LYS A 55 12.21 4.46 -5.03
N TYR A 56 11.24 3.68 -5.51
CA TYR A 56 11.05 2.30 -5.09
C TYR A 56 11.84 1.38 -6.00
N ASN A 57 12.77 0.62 -5.44
CA ASN A 57 13.52 -0.35 -6.21
C ASN A 57 12.70 -1.63 -6.46
N GLN A 58 13.07 -2.35 -7.50
CA GLN A 58 12.37 -3.57 -7.91
C GLN A 58 12.34 -4.63 -6.78
N LYS A 59 13.39 -4.74 -5.97
CA LYS A 59 13.46 -5.72 -4.87
C LYS A 59 12.43 -5.43 -3.78
N GLU A 60 12.15 -4.16 -3.49
CA GLU A 60 11.11 -3.78 -2.51
C GLU A 60 9.72 -4.18 -2.99
N ILE A 61 9.45 -3.98 -4.29
CA ILE A 61 8.18 -4.36 -4.89
C ILE A 61 8.04 -5.89 -4.98
N GLU A 62 9.13 -6.59 -5.27
CA GLU A 62 9.18 -8.05 -5.28
C GLU A 62 8.81 -8.63 -3.90
N LYS A 63 9.29 -8.03 -2.82
CA LYS A 63 8.89 -8.40 -1.45
C LYS A 63 7.39 -8.27 -1.25
N GLU A 64 6.78 -7.15 -1.65
CA GLU A 64 5.32 -6.98 -1.59
C GLU A 64 4.59 -8.13 -2.29
N VAL A 65 5.03 -8.47 -3.51
CA VAL A 65 4.44 -9.57 -4.29
C VAL A 65 4.58 -10.90 -3.57
N HIS A 66 5.73 -11.20 -2.97
CA HIS A 66 5.96 -12.44 -2.24
C HIS A 66 5.08 -12.56 -0.99
N VAL A 67 4.98 -11.49 -0.20
CA VAL A 67 4.11 -11.44 0.99
C VAL A 67 2.65 -11.68 0.61
N ILE A 68 2.16 -10.96 -0.38
CA ILE A 68 0.78 -11.09 -0.85
C ILE A 68 0.49 -12.51 -1.36
N ASN A 69 1.41 -13.10 -2.12
CA ASN A 69 1.25 -14.47 -2.59
C ASN A 69 1.25 -15.50 -1.43
N HIS A 70 2.08 -15.30 -0.39
CA HIS A 70 2.07 -16.14 0.80
C HIS A 70 0.72 -16.05 1.54
N LEU A 71 0.19 -14.84 1.75
CA LEU A 71 -1.11 -14.63 2.37
C LEU A 71 -2.24 -15.25 1.53
N LYS A 72 -2.14 -15.20 0.21
CA LYS A 72 -3.10 -15.86 -0.69
C LYS A 72 -3.12 -17.37 -0.53
N ILE A 73 -1.95 -18.03 -0.37
CA ILE A 73 -1.86 -19.47 -0.09
C ILE A 73 -2.55 -19.81 1.24
N LYS A 74 -2.55 -18.90 2.21
CA LYS A 74 -3.28 -19.03 3.49
C LYS A 74 -4.79 -18.73 3.36
N ASN A 75 -5.31 -18.58 2.14
CA ASN A 75 -6.70 -18.24 1.84
C ASN A 75 -7.17 -16.88 2.39
N LEU A 76 -6.27 -15.94 2.61
CA LEU A 76 -6.65 -14.57 2.91
C LEU A 76 -7.10 -13.85 1.63
N GLN A 77 -8.09 -12.98 1.77
CA GLN A 77 -8.61 -12.17 0.67
C GLN A 77 -7.68 -10.97 0.41
N VAL A 78 -6.64 -11.19 -0.36
CA VAL A 78 -5.63 -10.20 -0.76
C VAL A 78 -5.66 -9.97 -2.28
N PRO A 79 -5.06 -8.88 -2.79
CA PRO A 79 -4.94 -8.65 -4.23
C PRO A 79 -4.26 -9.84 -4.93
N GLU A 80 -4.76 -10.22 -6.10
CA GLU A 80 -4.15 -11.27 -6.91
C GLU A 80 -3.25 -10.64 -7.96
N HIS A 81 -1.93 -10.75 -7.78
CA HIS A 81 -0.96 -10.34 -8.79
C HIS A 81 -0.97 -11.28 -9.99
N LEU A 82 -0.92 -10.73 -11.20
CA LEU A 82 -0.89 -11.50 -12.43
C LEU A 82 0.55 -11.66 -12.92
N LYS A 83 0.88 -12.89 -13.34
CA LYS A 83 2.12 -13.11 -14.09
C LYS A 83 1.95 -12.64 -15.52
N ASN A 84 2.96 -11.97 -16.05
CA ASN A 84 3.07 -11.64 -17.46
C ASN A 84 3.46 -12.89 -18.29
N VAL A 85 3.54 -12.75 -19.60
CA VAL A 85 3.91 -13.86 -20.52
C VAL A 85 5.31 -14.41 -20.27
N ASP A 86 6.20 -13.63 -19.63
CA ASP A 86 7.55 -14.04 -19.25
C ASP A 86 7.57 -14.82 -17.92
N GLY A 87 6.41 -15.02 -17.27
CA GLY A 87 6.25 -15.70 -15.99
C GLY A 87 6.60 -14.84 -14.76
N THR A 88 6.96 -13.56 -14.93
CA THR A 88 7.25 -12.62 -13.85
C THR A 88 6.00 -11.82 -13.47
N TYR A 89 5.97 -11.30 -12.23
CA TYR A 89 4.87 -10.45 -11.76
C TYR A 89 5.06 -8.97 -12.09
N MET A 90 6.28 -8.59 -12.49
CA MET A 90 6.67 -7.21 -12.68
C MET A 90 7.17 -6.97 -14.10
N PHE A 91 7.10 -5.73 -14.53
CA PHE A 91 7.77 -5.26 -15.74
C PHE A 91 8.25 -3.81 -15.56
N ASP A 92 9.26 -3.43 -16.30
CA ASP A 92 9.74 -2.04 -16.35
C ASP A 92 9.00 -1.25 -17.41
N HIS A 93 8.69 0.02 -17.07
CA HIS A 93 8.25 1.02 -18.02
C HIS A 93 9.01 2.32 -17.78
N GLN A 94 9.96 2.62 -18.66
CA GLN A 94 10.80 3.83 -18.61
C GLN A 94 11.50 4.05 -17.25
N GLY A 95 11.96 2.95 -16.63
CA GLY A 95 12.65 2.95 -15.34
C GLY A 95 11.72 2.93 -14.11
N ASN A 96 10.41 2.83 -14.32
CA ASN A 96 9.44 2.60 -13.24
C ASN A 96 8.98 1.13 -13.24
N THR A 97 9.01 0.50 -12.08
CA THR A 97 8.48 -0.86 -11.93
C THR A 97 6.95 -0.84 -11.93
N CYS A 98 6.37 -1.76 -12.68
CA CYS A 98 4.92 -1.90 -12.82
C CYS A 98 4.47 -3.31 -12.45
N ILE A 99 3.28 -3.41 -11.85
CA ILE A 99 2.57 -4.67 -11.58
C ILE A 99 1.12 -4.57 -12.04
N LEU A 100 0.55 -5.72 -12.37
CA LEU A 100 -0.87 -5.86 -12.67
C LEU A 100 -1.51 -6.80 -11.65
N GLU A 101 -2.63 -6.38 -11.06
CA GLU A 101 -3.39 -7.18 -10.10
C GLU A 101 -4.88 -7.21 -10.47
N LYS A 102 -5.60 -8.23 -10.03
CA LYS A 102 -7.06 -8.26 -10.17
C LYS A 102 -7.69 -7.18 -9.32
N TYR A 103 -8.71 -6.53 -9.88
CA TYR A 103 -9.50 -5.55 -9.15
C TYR A 103 -10.33 -6.25 -8.07
N ILE A 104 -10.29 -5.74 -6.85
CA ILE A 104 -11.17 -6.18 -5.77
C ILE A 104 -12.38 -5.28 -5.76
N GLU A 105 -13.56 -5.86 -5.98
CA GLU A 105 -14.82 -5.11 -5.89
C GLU A 105 -15.08 -4.72 -4.44
N GLY A 106 -15.55 -3.51 -4.23
CA GLY A 106 -15.87 -2.97 -2.91
C GLY A 106 -15.77 -1.45 -2.86
N ASP A 107 -16.21 -0.91 -1.74
CA ASP A 107 -16.17 0.52 -1.48
C ASP A 107 -14.99 0.90 -0.61
N THR A 108 -14.32 1.99 -0.97
CA THR A 108 -13.27 2.57 -0.12
C THR A 108 -13.92 3.49 0.90
N ILE A 109 -13.71 3.18 2.18
CA ILE A 109 -14.17 4.04 3.28
C ILE A 109 -13.50 5.40 3.17
N GLY A 110 -14.30 6.48 3.18
CA GLY A 110 -13.80 7.84 3.20
C GLY A 110 -13.07 8.16 4.51
N LYS A 111 -12.22 9.17 4.49
CA LYS A 111 -11.55 9.65 5.70
C LYS A 111 -12.60 10.08 6.74
N ASN A 112 -12.49 9.59 7.97
CA ASN A 112 -13.38 9.87 9.09
C ASN A 112 -14.84 9.44 8.89
N THR A 113 -15.12 8.48 7.99
CA THR A 113 -16.49 7.98 7.75
C THR A 113 -16.68 6.55 8.25
N GLY A 114 -15.66 5.94 8.83
CA GLY A 114 -15.74 4.60 9.41
C GLY A 114 -16.63 4.57 10.67
N ASN A 115 -17.26 3.43 10.93
CA ASN A 115 -18.01 3.17 12.14
C ASN A 115 -17.36 2.07 13.00
N LYS A 116 -17.91 1.83 14.20
CA LYS A 116 -17.37 0.84 15.16
C LYS A 116 -17.30 -0.57 14.58
N GLU A 117 -18.27 -0.97 13.78
CA GLU A 117 -18.34 -2.29 13.14
C GLU A 117 -17.18 -2.44 12.11
N MET A 118 -17.02 -1.46 11.25
CA MET A 118 -15.92 -1.41 10.28
C MET A 118 -14.54 -1.45 10.94
N LEU A 119 -14.37 -0.74 12.06
CA LEU A 119 -13.14 -0.78 12.84
C LEU A 119 -12.88 -2.18 13.41
N LYS A 120 -13.91 -2.82 13.96
CA LYS A 120 -13.81 -4.18 14.50
C LYS A 120 -13.45 -5.19 13.41
N GLU A 121 -14.09 -5.14 12.26
CA GLU A 121 -13.78 -6.04 11.14
C GLU A 121 -12.38 -5.80 10.58
N SER A 122 -11.94 -4.54 10.47
CA SER A 122 -10.57 -4.20 10.07
C SER A 122 -9.54 -4.76 11.06
N ALA A 123 -9.79 -4.65 12.37
CA ALA A 123 -8.90 -5.21 13.40
C ALA A 123 -8.83 -6.74 13.33
N LYS A 124 -9.96 -7.42 13.13
CA LYS A 124 -9.99 -8.87 12.92
C LYS A 124 -9.17 -9.28 11.69
N TYR A 125 -9.36 -8.55 10.59
CA TYR A 125 -8.64 -8.85 9.36
C TYR A 125 -7.12 -8.63 9.51
N LEU A 126 -6.71 -7.56 10.20
CA LEU A 126 -5.31 -7.32 10.54
C LEU A 126 -4.73 -8.47 11.37
N ALA A 127 -5.47 -8.97 12.36
CA ALA A 127 -5.04 -10.13 13.16
C ALA A 127 -4.86 -11.40 12.31
N LEU A 128 -5.74 -11.62 11.31
CA LEU A 128 -5.59 -12.73 10.36
C LEU A 128 -4.35 -12.56 9.48
N ILE A 129 -4.03 -11.35 9.03
CA ILE A 129 -2.80 -11.07 8.27
C ILE A 129 -1.56 -11.38 9.14
N ILE A 130 -1.52 -10.86 10.38
CA ILE A 130 -0.42 -11.12 11.32
C ILE A 130 -0.23 -12.63 11.50
N LYS A 131 -1.31 -13.36 11.80
CA LYS A 131 -1.28 -14.81 11.95
C LYS A 131 -0.84 -15.53 10.66
N GLY A 132 -1.27 -15.05 9.51
CA GLY A 132 -0.88 -15.59 8.21
C GLY A 132 0.61 -15.41 7.89
N LEU A 133 1.28 -14.46 8.56
CA LEU A 133 2.70 -14.18 8.38
C LEU A 133 3.59 -14.83 9.44
N GLU A 134 3.04 -15.54 10.45
CA GLU A 134 3.84 -16.16 11.53
C GLU A 134 4.89 -17.14 11.00
N ASP A 135 4.59 -17.86 9.92
CA ASP A 135 5.48 -18.85 9.27
C ASP A 135 6.08 -18.32 7.94
N TYR A 136 5.98 -17.02 7.69
CA TYR A 136 6.58 -16.43 6.50
C TYR A 136 8.12 -16.58 6.57
N PRO A 137 8.76 -17.14 5.54
CA PRO A 137 10.21 -17.32 5.53
C PRO A 137 10.90 -15.94 5.40
N TYR A 138 11.31 -15.40 6.53
CA TYR A 138 12.15 -14.21 6.55
C TYR A 138 13.57 -14.60 6.16
N ASP A 139 14.10 -13.97 5.13
CA ASP A 139 15.51 -14.02 4.80
C ASP A 139 16.18 -12.68 5.11
N ASP A 140 17.49 -12.59 4.94
CA ASP A 140 18.28 -11.36 5.18
C ASP A 140 17.87 -10.19 4.26
N LEU A 141 17.08 -10.45 3.21
CA LEU A 141 16.49 -9.40 2.36
C LEU A 141 15.41 -8.59 3.08
N TRP A 142 14.91 -9.12 4.19
CA TRP A 142 13.83 -8.52 5.01
C TRP A 142 14.36 -7.75 6.21
N ASN A 143 15.58 -7.28 6.18
CA ASN A 143 16.06 -6.34 7.18
C ASN A 143 15.10 -5.13 7.20
N CYS A 144 14.01 -5.35 7.89
CA CYS A 144 13.11 -4.31 8.31
C CYS A 144 13.94 -3.48 9.27
N ASN A 145 14.28 -2.27 8.86
CA ASN A 145 15.03 -1.35 9.70
C ASN A 145 14.09 -0.79 10.77
N LEU A 146 13.46 -1.71 11.54
CA LEU A 146 12.65 -1.36 12.71
C LEU A 146 13.49 -0.60 13.72
N ASP A 147 14.81 -0.90 13.80
CA ASP A 147 15.75 -0.16 14.61
C ASP A 147 15.74 1.34 14.30
N LYS A 148 15.54 1.71 13.03
CA LYS A 148 15.43 3.11 12.62
C LYS A 148 14.19 3.82 13.18
N TYR A 149 13.12 3.08 13.48
CA TYR A 149 11.86 3.62 14.00
C TYR A 149 11.68 3.38 15.50
N SER A 150 12.46 2.47 16.08
CA SER A 150 12.42 2.11 17.49
C SER A 150 13.71 2.44 18.23
N ASP A 151 14.66 3.15 17.60
CA ASP A 151 15.87 3.58 18.28
C ASP A 151 15.55 4.63 19.36
N LYS A 152 16.38 4.64 20.39
CA LYS A 152 16.22 5.49 21.58
C LYS A 152 16.19 6.99 21.23
N GLU A 153 16.90 7.40 20.19
CA GLU A 153 16.96 8.80 19.75
C GLU A 153 15.65 9.24 19.12
N THR A 154 15.11 8.45 18.18
CA THR A 154 13.80 8.70 17.54
C THR A 154 12.68 8.74 18.57
N PHE A 155 12.73 7.85 19.58
CA PHE A 155 11.76 7.86 20.67
C PHE A 155 11.87 9.13 21.51
N SER A 156 13.09 9.54 21.89
CA SER A 156 13.33 10.77 22.65
C SER A 156 12.88 12.03 21.89
N GLN A 157 13.11 12.10 20.58
CA GLN A 157 12.65 13.20 19.73
C GLN A 157 11.11 13.24 19.67
N SER A 158 10.45 12.09 19.64
CA SER A 158 8.99 12.01 19.67
C SER A 158 8.41 12.53 20.98
N ILE A 159 9.01 12.15 22.12
CA ILE A 159 8.63 12.66 23.46
C ILE A 159 8.80 14.19 23.52
N GLN A 160 9.94 14.71 23.06
CA GLN A 160 10.18 16.16 23.03
C GLN A 160 9.11 16.88 22.20
N LYS A 161 8.76 16.33 21.05
CA LYS A 161 7.72 16.89 20.20
C LYS A 161 6.34 16.88 20.86
N TYR A 162 5.99 15.80 21.56
CA TYR A 162 4.72 15.73 22.30
C TYR A 162 4.68 16.77 23.42
N ASN A 163 5.76 16.92 24.20
CA ASN A 163 5.86 17.95 25.24
C ASN A 163 5.72 19.37 24.64
N GLN A 164 6.35 19.64 23.49
CA GLN A 164 6.20 20.92 22.80
C GLN A 164 4.74 21.16 22.36
N LEU A 165 4.05 20.16 21.86
CA LEU A 165 2.65 20.27 21.44
C LEU A 165 1.73 20.52 22.64
N ILE A 166 1.98 19.89 23.79
CA ILE A 166 1.26 20.13 25.04
C ILE A 166 1.44 21.60 25.47
N GLU A 167 2.68 22.11 25.46
CA GLU A 167 2.95 23.52 25.79
C GLU A 167 2.27 24.49 24.85
N LEU A 168 2.27 24.20 23.53
CA LEU A 168 1.60 25.03 22.51
C LEU A 168 0.08 25.00 22.63
N SER A 169 -0.50 23.96 23.21
CA SER A 169 -1.95 23.85 23.37
C SER A 169 -2.51 24.64 24.55
N LYS A 170 -1.64 25.20 25.42
CA LYS A 170 -2.08 25.96 26.59
C LYS A 170 -2.93 27.17 26.20
N GLY A 171 -4.11 27.25 26.79
CA GLY A 171 -5.11 28.25 26.47
C GLY A 171 -5.95 27.99 25.22
N ASP A 172 -5.71 26.88 24.52
CA ASP A 172 -6.59 26.43 23.44
C ASP A 172 -7.86 25.77 23.99
N LYS A 173 -8.97 25.91 23.30
CA LYS A 173 -10.25 25.26 23.67
C LYS A 173 -10.20 23.74 23.74
N TYR A 174 -9.17 23.11 23.19
CA TYR A 174 -8.94 21.67 23.18
C TYR A 174 -7.76 21.25 24.07
N GLU A 175 -7.21 22.14 24.92
CA GLU A 175 -6.05 21.89 25.76
C GLU A 175 -6.18 20.59 26.56
N ASP A 176 -7.30 20.38 27.24
CA ASP A 176 -7.50 19.19 28.06
C ASP A 176 -7.45 17.87 27.25
N ILE A 177 -8.04 17.90 26.05
CA ILE A 177 -8.06 16.73 25.15
C ILE A 177 -6.66 16.46 24.61
N ILE A 178 -5.96 17.50 24.14
CA ILE A 178 -4.61 17.40 23.60
C ILE A 178 -3.64 16.92 24.67
N THR A 179 -3.69 17.51 25.86
CA THR A 179 -2.82 17.14 26.98
C THR A 179 -3.01 15.70 27.38
N LYS A 180 -4.26 15.24 27.54
CA LYS A 180 -4.58 13.85 27.88
C LYS A 180 -4.06 12.89 26.80
N ASP A 181 -4.43 13.12 25.54
CA ASP A 181 -4.09 12.22 24.44
C ASP A 181 -2.56 12.10 24.22
N LEU A 182 -1.80 13.17 24.45
CA LEU A 182 -0.36 13.15 24.27
C LEU A 182 0.36 12.63 25.51
N THR A 183 -0.13 12.88 26.73
CA THR A 183 0.44 12.34 27.96
C THR A 183 0.32 10.81 28.00
N ASP A 184 -0.78 10.25 27.52
CA ASP A 184 -0.98 8.79 27.44
C ASP A 184 -0.01 8.09 26.45
N LYS A 185 0.73 8.85 25.63
CA LYS A 185 1.72 8.34 24.65
C LYS A 185 3.18 8.51 25.08
N ILE A 186 3.43 9.20 26.17
CA ILE A 186 4.76 9.40 26.77
C ILE A 186 5.04 8.32 27.79
#